data_fc1327f89e448f10e68b24baec9b09d6
#
_entry.id   fc1327f89e448f10e68b24baec9b09d6
#
_cell.length_a   1.000
_cell.length_b   1.000
_cell.length_c   1.000
_cell.angle_alpha   90.00
_cell.angle_beta   90.00
_cell.angle_gamma   90.00
#
_symmetry.space_group_name_H-M   'P 1'
#
loop_
_entity.id
_entity.type
_entity.pdbx_description
1 polymer ?
#
loop_
_entity_poly.entity_id
_entity_poly.type
_entity_poly.pdbx_seq_one_letter_code
_entity_poly.pdbx_strand_id
1 'polypeptide(L)'
;MTIQRFLKEYGLFGSILLGIVAYRPLSVLSPMIPYVLMTMLFFTFSRIAPRDIRPRPIHLTLIVTQIVLALGGYFLVRYLPVPYAEIYAQAVLMCFLCPVAAAAPVIVGLLGGSIAIVTSYVVLNCLSIIITGPLILGWLGHPQGTLLESMTHVLVGVLPIVMIPLLTAFGIRWKLPSVHARVRSLSSASLYIWIFLLSLVIANTVHFVAKERQGVATMIIVLVLIGLVTCIIQYSIGKAMSRKVLGESVTIGQALGQKNSSISIWMIQSYLNPIASVSQAAYSIFQNIFNALQVIHHDRRQVLEQRIRHKERN
;
A
#
# COMPACT_ATOMS: atom_id res chain seq x y z
N MET A 1 27.42 -11.28 2.86
CA MET A 1 26.13 -10.62 2.54
C MET A 1 25.93 -9.48 3.52
N THR A 2 25.75 -8.24 3.07
CA THR A 2 25.53 -7.10 3.99
C THR A 2 24.17 -7.22 4.65
N ILE A 3 24.04 -6.83 5.93
CA ILE A 3 22.76 -6.85 6.69
C ILE A 3 21.63 -6.16 5.89
N GLN A 4 21.92 -5.05 5.21
CA GLN A 4 20.93 -4.37 4.38
C GLN A 4 20.42 -5.21 3.21
N ARG A 5 21.28 -6.01 2.58
CA ARG A 5 20.88 -6.90 1.48
C ARG A 5 20.01 -8.03 2.01
N PHE A 6 20.39 -8.62 3.14
CA PHE A 6 19.60 -9.65 3.81
C PHE A 6 18.19 -9.14 4.18
N LEU A 7 18.08 -7.95 4.78
CA LEU A 7 16.80 -7.36 5.16
C LEU A 7 15.95 -6.93 3.96
N LYS A 8 16.55 -6.57 2.84
CA LYS A 8 15.79 -6.31 1.59
C LYS A 8 15.18 -7.59 1.01
N GLU A 9 15.88 -8.69 1.10
CA GLU A 9 15.46 -9.98 0.54
C GLU A 9 14.47 -10.72 1.47
N TYR A 10 14.72 -10.71 2.78
CA TYR A 10 14.00 -11.52 3.77
C TYR A 10 13.18 -10.71 4.78
N GLY A 11 13.30 -9.39 4.80
CA GLY A 11 12.65 -8.53 5.79
C GLY A 11 11.13 -8.63 5.82
N LEU A 12 10.49 -8.86 4.66
CA LEU A 12 9.05 -9.11 4.58
C LEU A 12 8.67 -10.39 5.34
N PHE A 13 9.34 -11.50 5.04
CA PHE A 13 9.06 -12.78 5.68
C PHE A 13 9.42 -12.76 7.17
N GLY A 14 10.54 -12.12 7.51
CA GLY A 14 10.97 -11.93 8.89
C GLY A 14 9.97 -11.12 9.71
N SER A 15 9.42 -10.04 9.14
CA SER A 15 8.40 -9.23 9.82
C SER A 15 7.08 -9.96 10.01
N ILE A 16 6.67 -10.78 9.03
CA ILE A 16 5.48 -11.63 9.13
C ILE A 16 5.68 -12.68 10.24
N LEU A 17 6.81 -13.41 10.21
CA LEU A 17 7.12 -14.42 11.20
C LEU A 17 7.19 -13.81 12.61
N LEU A 18 7.88 -12.68 12.77
CA LEU A 18 7.97 -11.96 14.03
C LEU A 18 6.58 -11.51 14.52
N GLY A 19 5.76 -10.95 13.63
CA GLY A 19 4.39 -10.55 13.95
C GLY A 19 3.50 -11.70 14.39
N ILE A 20 3.65 -12.89 13.79
CA ILE A 20 2.90 -14.09 14.17
C ILE A 20 3.39 -14.67 15.51
N VAL A 21 4.70 -14.87 15.64
CA VAL A 21 5.27 -15.54 16.83
C VAL A 21 5.19 -14.66 18.07
N ALA A 22 5.49 -13.37 17.93
CA ALA A 22 5.50 -12.41 19.03
C ALA A 22 4.24 -11.55 19.08
N TYR A 23 3.08 -12.04 18.62
CA TYR A 23 1.86 -11.21 18.51
C TYR A 23 1.39 -10.65 19.86
N ARG A 24 1.52 -11.41 20.95
CA ARG A 24 1.09 -10.95 22.29
C ARG A 24 1.86 -9.72 22.78
N PRO A 25 3.21 -9.71 22.88
CA PRO A 25 3.95 -8.52 23.29
C PRO A 25 3.88 -7.39 22.25
N LEU A 26 3.88 -7.69 20.96
CA LEU A 26 3.84 -6.67 19.93
C LEU A 26 2.46 -5.99 19.81
N SER A 27 1.36 -6.70 20.06
CA SER A 27 0.03 -6.10 20.02
C SER A 27 -0.19 -5.04 21.13
N VAL A 28 0.55 -5.10 22.23
CA VAL A 28 0.54 -4.04 23.25
C VAL A 28 1.08 -2.73 22.69
N LEU A 29 1.95 -2.79 21.69
CA LEU A 29 2.53 -1.62 21.03
C LEU A 29 1.63 -1.08 19.89
N SER A 30 0.44 -1.65 19.68
CA SER A 30 -0.48 -1.19 18.64
C SER A 30 -0.82 0.32 18.67
N PRO A 31 -0.89 1.02 19.82
CA PRO A 31 -1.08 2.47 19.86
C PRO A 31 0.08 3.26 19.20
N MET A 32 1.25 2.65 19.02
CA MET A 32 2.39 3.28 18.33
C MET A 32 2.26 3.23 16.79
N ILE A 33 1.40 2.37 16.25
CA ILE A 33 1.26 2.17 14.80
C ILE A 33 1.10 3.51 14.04
N PRO A 34 0.21 4.44 14.42
CA PRO A 34 0.05 5.72 13.73
C PRO A 34 1.35 6.54 13.69
N TYR A 35 2.10 6.59 14.79
CA TYR A 35 3.34 7.37 14.88
C TYR A 35 4.48 6.77 14.05
N VAL A 36 4.62 5.44 14.07
CA VAL A 36 5.58 4.73 13.23
C VAL A 36 5.23 4.89 11.75
N LEU A 37 3.92 4.87 11.43
CA LEU A 37 3.39 5.12 10.10
C LEU A 37 3.72 6.55 9.62
N MET A 38 3.47 7.56 10.46
CA MET A 38 3.83 8.96 10.17
C MET A 38 5.33 9.11 9.91
N THR A 39 6.17 8.45 10.73
CA THR A 39 7.63 8.46 10.55
C THR A 39 8.03 7.83 9.21
N MET A 40 7.42 6.70 8.84
CA MET A 40 7.64 6.06 7.54
C MET A 40 7.23 6.98 6.38
N LEU A 41 6.07 7.64 6.49
CA LEU A 41 5.58 8.58 5.48
C LEU A 41 6.49 9.82 5.37
N PHE A 42 7.01 10.34 6.48
CA PHE A 42 7.96 11.44 6.49
C PHE A 42 9.22 11.11 5.66
N PHE A 43 9.85 9.95 5.87
CA PHE A 43 10.98 9.52 5.05
C PHE A 43 10.60 9.35 3.58
N THR A 44 9.37 8.90 3.31
CA THR A 44 8.84 8.77 1.95
C THR A 44 8.74 10.12 1.26
N PHE A 45 8.03 11.06 1.87
CA PHE A 45 7.82 12.39 1.30
C PHE A 45 9.12 13.21 1.22
N SER A 46 10.09 13.00 2.12
CA SER A 46 11.40 13.63 2.07
C SER A 46 12.20 13.26 0.80
N ARG A 47 11.89 12.16 0.13
CA ARG A 47 12.51 11.77 -1.15
C ARG A 47 11.91 12.49 -2.34
N ILE A 48 10.67 12.97 -2.22
CA ILE A 48 9.90 13.58 -3.30
C ILE A 48 10.14 15.09 -3.30
N ALA A 49 10.56 15.66 -4.43
CA ALA A 49 10.59 17.11 -4.55
C ALA A 49 9.23 17.64 -5.00
N PRO A 50 8.71 18.75 -4.42
CA PRO A 50 7.46 19.35 -4.87
C PRO A 50 7.41 19.64 -6.38
N ARG A 51 8.55 20.02 -6.96
CA ARG A 51 8.70 20.24 -8.42
C ARG A 51 8.52 18.98 -9.27
N ASP A 52 8.68 17.80 -8.68
CA ASP A 52 8.52 16.50 -9.36
C ASP A 52 7.04 16.09 -9.40
N ILE A 53 6.19 16.74 -8.60
CA ILE A 53 4.76 16.51 -8.58
C ILE A 53 4.14 17.27 -9.74
N ARG A 54 3.77 16.54 -10.80
CA ARG A 54 3.17 17.11 -12.01
C ARG A 54 1.81 16.46 -12.24
N PRO A 55 0.72 17.05 -11.74
CA PRO A 55 -0.63 16.54 -11.98
C PRO A 55 -0.91 16.42 -13.48
N ARG A 56 -1.49 15.29 -13.89
CA ARG A 56 -1.90 14.99 -15.26
C ARG A 56 -3.27 14.32 -15.23
N PRO A 57 -4.06 14.38 -16.30
CA PRO A 57 -5.38 13.74 -16.34
C PRO A 57 -5.35 12.25 -15.97
N ILE A 58 -4.27 11.56 -16.29
CA ILE A 58 -4.08 10.16 -15.95
C ILE A 58 -4.17 9.88 -14.44
N HIS A 59 -3.70 10.82 -13.59
CA HIS A 59 -3.77 10.64 -12.14
C HIS A 59 -5.21 10.63 -11.64
N LEU A 60 -6.07 11.52 -12.19
CA LEU A 60 -7.49 11.53 -11.89
C LEU A 60 -8.16 10.22 -12.37
N THR A 61 -7.84 9.78 -13.57
CA THR A 61 -8.34 8.50 -14.10
C THR A 61 -7.98 7.33 -13.18
N LEU A 62 -6.74 7.30 -12.66
CA LEU A 62 -6.30 6.26 -11.73
C LEU A 62 -7.06 6.31 -10.40
N ILE A 63 -7.27 7.51 -9.83
CA ILE A 63 -8.05 7.69 -8.59
C ILE A 63 -9.50 7.24 -8.81
N VAL A 64 -10.13 7.65 -9.90
CA VAL A 64 -11.51 7.25 -10.24
C VAL A 64 -11.59 5.73 -10.43
N THR A 65 -10.66 5.14 -11.18
CA THR A 65 -10.59 3.68 -11.37
C THR A 65 -10.50 2.96 -10.04
N GLN A 66 -9.64 3.44 -9.14
CA GLN A 66 -9.47 2.87 -7.81
C GLN A 66 -10.76 2.93 -6.99
N ILE A 67 -11.47 4.06 -6.99
CA ILE A 67 -12.73 4.24 -6.27
C ILE A 67 -13.82 3.34 -6.87
N VAL A 68 -13.93 3.28 -8.20
CA VAL A 68 -14.92 2.42 -8.89
C VAL A 68 -14.69 0.95 -8.57
N LEU A 69 -13.43 0.50 -8.59
CA LEU A 69 -13.10 -0.88 -8.21
C LEU A 69 -13.39 -1.15 -6.74
N ALA A 70 -13.11 -0.18 -5.86
CA ALA A 70 -13.34 -0.31 -4.43
C ALA A 70 -14.84 -0.43 -4.10
N LEU A 71 -15.64 0.51 -4.57
CA LEU A 71 -17.09 0.52 -4.33
C LEU A 71 -17.80 -0.60 -5.09
N GLY A 72 -17.46 -0.81 -6.36
CA GLY A 72 -18.03 -1.89 -7.16
C GLY A 72 -17.75 -3.26 -6.56
N GLY A 73 -16.49 -3.50 -6.14
CA GLY A 73 -16.10 -4.73 -5.46
C GLY A 73 -16.79 -4.91 -4.10
N TYR A 74 -16.89 -3.82 -3.32
CA TYR A 74 -17.61 -3.84 -2.05
C TYR A 74 -19.06 -4.29 -2.23
N PHE A 75 -19.82 -3.62 -3.09
CA PHE A 75 -21.23 -3.96 -3.31
C PHE A 75 -21.42 -5.33 -3.93
N LEU A 76 -20.55 -5.71 -4.87
CA LEU A 76 -20.59 -7.06 -5.46
C LEU A 76 -20.50 -8.16 -4.39
N VAL A 77 -19.59 -8.01 -3.43
CA VAL A 77 -19.36 -9.02 -2.39
C VAL A 77 -20.38 -8.89 -1.25
N ARG A 78 -20.79 -7.66 -0.90
CA ARG A 78 -21.72 -7.37 0.19
C ARG A 78 -23.07 -8.08 0.02
N TYR A 79 -23.53 -8.18 -1.23
CA TYR A 79 -24.83 -8.80 -1.57
C TYR A 79 -24.75 -10.30 -1.89
N LEU A 80 -23.59 -10.93 -1.73
CA LEU A 80 -23.49 -12.37 -1.85
C LEU A 80 -24.19 -13.07 -0.65
N PRO A 81 -24.94 -14.15 -0.89
CA PRO A 81 -25.61 -14.92 0.17
C PRO A 81 -24.61 -15.84 0.88
N VAL A 82 -23.55 -15.28 1.46
CA VAL A 82 -22.52 -16.04 2.17
C VAL A 82 -22.33 -15.51 3.58
N PRO A 83 -21.94 -16.35 4.55
CA PRO A 83 -21.56 -15.90 5.88
C PRO A 83 -20.41 -14.90 5.80
N TYR A 84 -20.45 -13.88 6.67
CA TYR A 84 -19.40 -12.86 6.76
C TYR A 84 -19.23 -11.97 5.50
N ALA A 85 -20.24 -11.88 4.61
CA ALA A 85 -20.19 -11.08 3.38
C ALA A 85 -19.74 -9.64 3.63
N GLU A 86 -20.17 -9.02 4.75
CA GLU A 86 -19.74 -7.68 5.14
C GLU A 86 -18.22 -7.59 5.36
N ILE A 87 -17.62 -8.53 6.09
CA ILE A 87 -16.17 -8.58 6.36
C ILE A 87 -15.40 -8.75 5.04
N TYR A 88 -15.89 -9.63 4.16
CA TYR A 88 -15.29 -9.85 2.84
C TYR A 88 -15.41 -8.61 1.93
N ALA A 89 -16.55 -7.93 1.97
CA ALA A 89 -16.77 -6.70 1.23
C ALA A 89 -15.83 -5.57 1.71
N GLN A 90 -15.67 -5.39 3.03
CA GLN A 90 -14.73 -4.45 3.61
C GLN A 90 -13.28 -4.79 3.23
N ALA A 91 -12.93 -6.07 3.17
CA ALA A 91 -11.63 -6.54 2.71
C ALA A 91 -11.37 -6.15 1.25
N VAL A 92 -12.32 -6.42 0.35
CA VAL A 92 -12.24 -6.05 -1.07
C VAL A 92 -12.16 -4.53 -1.24
N LEU A 93 -13.02 -3.78 -0.53
CA LEU A 93 -13.00 -2.32 -0.52
C LEU A 93 -11.59 -1.79 -0.25
N MET A 94 -10.99 -2.23 0.83
CA MET A 94 -9.71 -1.69 1.28
C MET A 94 -8.52 -2.18 0.45
N CYS A 95 -8.56 -3.39 -0.10
CA CYS A 95 -7.57 -3.85 -1.07
C CYS A 95 -7.52 -2.94 -2.31
N PHE A 96 -8.66 -2.42 -2.76
CA PHE A 96 -8.71 -1.49 -3.88
C PHE A 96 -8.47 -0.04 -3.46
N LEU A 97 -9.09 0.44 -2.39
CA LEU A 97 -9.09 1.85 -1.98
C LEU A 97 -7.75 2.33 -1.42
N CYS A 98 -6.94 1.44 -0.85
CA CYS A 98 -5.67 1.77 -0.22
C CYS A 98 -4.76 2.64 -1.12
N PRO A 99 -4.08 3.65 -0.57
CA PRO A 99 -3.13 4.45 -1.33
C PRO A 99 -1.96 3.63 -1.86
N VAL A 100 -1.36 4.13 -2.94
CA VAL A 100 -0.21 3.50 -3.57
C VAL A 100 1.01 3.46 -2.64
N ALA A 101 1.82 2.41 -2.78
CA ALA A 101 3.04 2.25 -2.00
C ALA A 101 4.10 3.29 -2.37
N ALA A 102 4.81 3.78 -1.36
CA ALA A 102 5.96 4.68 -1.51
C ALA A 102 7.11 4.08 -2.32
N ALA A 103 7.21 2.77 -2.38
CA ALA A 103 8.23 2.05 -3.16
C ALA A 103 7.90 1.95 -4.66
N ALA A 104 6.66 2.25 -5.07
CA ALA A 104 6.23 2.10 -6.46
C ALA A 104 7.10 2.84 -7.48
N PRO A 105 7.52 4.11 -7.25
CA PRO A 105 8.43 4.80 -8.19
C PRO A 105 9.77 4.09 -8.38
N VAL A 106 10.29 3.45 -7.34
CA VAL A 106 11.57 2.71 -7.41
C VAL A 106 11.42 1.47 -8.30
N ILE A 107 10.36 0.69 -8.07
CA ILE A 107 10.11 -0.52 -8.88
C ILE A 107 9.81 -0.14 -10.33
N VAL A 108 9.06 0.93 -10.56
CA VAL A 108 8.80 1.45 -11.93
C VAL A 108 10.11 1.83 -12.62
N GLY A 109 11.03 2.49 -11.90
CA GLY A 109 12.35 2.82 -12.45
C GLY A 109 13.18 1.59 -12.83
N LEU A 110 13.16 0.54 -12.00
CA LEU A 110 13.83 -0.72 -12.28
C LEU A 110 13.25 -1.45 -13.52
N LEU A 111 11.96 -1.28 -13.76
CA LEU A 111 11.24 -1.92 -14.88
C LEU A 111 11.17 -1.04 -16.14
N GLY A 112 11.81 0.14 -16.15
CA GLY A 112 11.86 1.04 -17.31
C GLY A 112 10.58 1.86 -17.56
N GLY A 113 9.70 2.00 -16.58
CA GLY A 113 8.49 2.82 -16.67
C GLY A 113 8.73 4.28 -16.25
N SER A 114 7.66 5.10 -16.24
CA SER A 114 7.72 6.53 -15.92
C SER A 114 7.71 6.79 -14.42
N ILE A 115 8.89 6.99 -13.84
CA ILE A 115 9.06 7.39 -12.42
C ILE A 115 8.25 8.66 -12.11
N ALA A 116 8.26 9.65 -13.02
CA ALA A 116 7.61 10.95 -12.79
C ALA A 116 6.09 10.82 -12.62
N ILE A 117 5.42 9.98 -13.41
CA ILE A 117 3.99 9.71 -13.29
C ILE A 117 3.70 9.06 -11.94
N VAL A 118 4.44 8.02 -11.57
CA VAL A 118 4.15 7.27 -10.35
C VAL A 118 4.51 8.07 -9.09
N THR A 119 5.58 8.86 -9.12
CA THR A 119 5.92 9.78 -8.01
C THR A 119 4.81 10.80 -7.76
N SER A 120 4.29 11.41 -8.83
CA SER A 120 3.14 12.33 -8.71
C SER A 120 1.91 11.61 -8.18
N TYR A 121 1.66 10.39 -8.66
CA TYR A 121 0.52 9.60 -8.21
C TYR A 121 0.61 9.23 -6.72
N VAL A 122 1.80 8.91 -6.19
CA VAL A 122 1.99 8.63 -4.75
C VAL A 122 1.45 9.77 -3.89
N VAL A 123 1.82 11.00 -4.21
CA VAL A 123 1.36 12.16 -3.42
C VAL A 123 -0.12 12.44 -3.63
N LEU A 124 -0.57 12.50 -4.89
CA LEU A 124 -1.97 12.80 -5.21
C LEU A 124 -2.94 11.74 -4.67
N ASN A 125 -2.53 10.47 -4.69
CA ASN A 125 -3.34 9.38 -4.16
C ASN A 125 -3.36 9.38 -2.62
N CYS A 126 -2.25 9.71 -1.95
CA CYS A 126 -2.26 9.94 -0.50
C CYS A 126 -3.15 11.12 -0.11
N LEU A 127 -3.15 12.20 -0.90
CA LEU A 127 -4.05 13.34 -0.66
C LEU A 127 -5.52 12.97 -0.95
N SER A 128 -5.78 12.15 -1.97
CA SER A 128 -7.14 11.72 -2.27
C SER A 128 -7.78 10.91 -1.14
N ILE A 129 -6.99 10.11 -0.40
CA ILE A 129 -7.53 9.30 0.71
C ILE A 129 -8.00 10.18 1.90
N ILE A 130 -7.49 11.40 2.03
CA ILE A 130 -7.96 12.36 3.04
C ILE A 130 -9.41 12.76 2.78
N ILE A 131 -9.83 12.73 1.52
CA ILE A 131 -11.21 13.04 1.10
C ILE A 131 -12.04 11.77 0.99
N THR A 132 -11.54 10.78 0.24
CA THR A 132 -12.27 9.54 -0.04
C THR A 132 -12.40 8.63 1.18
N GLY A 133 -11.39 8.62 2.07
CA GLY A 133 -11.41 7.84 3.31
C GLY A 133 -12.60 8.21 4.20
N PRO A 134 -12.72 9.48 4.66
CA PRO A 134 -13.86 9.90 5.46
C PRO A 134 -15.22 9.68 4.78
N LEU A 135 -15.33 9.99 3.49
CA LEU A 135 -16.56 9.81 2.72
C LEU A 135 -16.99 8.34 2.66
N ILE A 136 -16.08 7.44 2.32
CA ILE A 136 -16.39 6.02 2.09
C ILE A 136 -16.44 5.27 3.42
N LEU A 137 -15.44 5.42 4.29
CA LEU A 137 -15.39 4.69 5.56
C LEU A 137 -16.36 5.23 6.59
N GLY A 138 -16.64 6.54 6.58
CA GLY A 138 -17.68 7.13 7.42
C GLY A 138 -19.08 6.67 7.02
N TRP A 139 -19.28 6.36 5.73
CA TRP A 139 -20.57 5.85 5.22
C TRP A 139 -20.70 4.33 5.41
N LEU A 140 -19.63 3.56 5.16
CA LEU A 140 -19.65 2.09 5.17
C LEU A 140 -19.16 1.49 6.49
N GLY A 141 -18.47 2.27 7.32
CA GLY A 141 -18.06 1.85 8.66
C GLY A 141 -19.29 1.73 9.59
N HIS A 142 -19.05 1.22 10.78
CA HIS A 142 -20.13 1.11 11.77
C HIS A 142 -20.42 2.51 12.31
N PRO A 143 -21.52 3.17 11.89
CA PRO A 143 -21.82 4.52 12.30
C PRO A 143 -22.21 4.54 13.78
N GLN A 144 -21.34 5.07 14.61
CA GLN A 144 -21.71 5.50 15.94
C GLN A 144 -22.15 6.97 15.84
N GLY A 145 -23.46 7.20 15.76
CA GLY A 145 -24.00 8.55 15.61
C GLY A 145 -24.44 8.89 14.17
N THR A 146 -24.37 10.16 13.82
CA THR A 146 -24.72 10.66 12.48
C THR A 146 -23.62 10.36 11.46
N LEU A 147 -23.99 10.35 10.17
CA LEU A 147 -23.02 10.20 9.07
C LEU A 147 -21.89 11.25 9.18
N LEU A 148 -22.23 12.48 9.50
CA LEU A 148 -21.25 13.58 9.63
C LEU A 148 -20.28 13.33 10.77
N GLU A 149 -20.72 12.80 11.90
CA GLU A 149 -19.85 12.44 13.03
C GLU A 149 -18.89 11.32 12.65
N SER A 150 -19.38 10.28 11.96
CA SER A 150 -18.56 9.18 11.45
C SER A 150 -17.51 9.66 10.46
N MET A 151 -17.90 10.51 9.50
CA MET A 151 -16.97 11.10 8.52
C MET A 151 -15.92 11.99 9.22
N THR A 152 -16.33 12.79 10.21
CA THR A 152 -15.43 13.65 10.99
C THR A 152 -14.44 12.82 11.79
N HIS A 153 -14.89 11.74 12.43
CA HIS A 153 -14.03 10.81 13.18
C HIS A 153 -12.93 10.22 12.28
N VAL A 154 -13.28 9.73 11.09
CA VAL A 154 -12.30 9.21 10.13
C VAL A 154 -11.36 10.31 9.64
N LEU A 155 -11.89 11.51 9.34
CA LEU A 155 -11.10 12.64 8.88
C LEU A 155 -10.04 13.07 9.92
N VAL A 156 -10.46 13.23 11.18
CA VAL A 156 -9.56 13.63 12.27
C VAL A 156 -8.46 12.61 12.50
N GLY A 157 -8.72 11.32 12.26
CA GLY A 157 -7.69 10.27 12.36
C GLY A 157 -6.75 10.22 11.14
N VAL A 158 -7.29 10.28 9.93
CA VAL A 158 -6.50 10.09 8.68
C VAL A 158 -5.70 11.35 8.31
N LEU A 159 -6.29 12.53 8.46
CA LEU A 159 -5.69 13.80 8.05
C LEU A 159 -4.30 14.04 8.67
N PRO A 160 -4.10 13.93 10.00
CA PRO A 160 -2.79 14.15 10.61
C PRO A 160 -1.74 13.16 10.13
N ILE A 161 -2.12 11.88 9.92
CA ILE A 161 -1.19 10.81 9.53
C ILE A 161 -0.56 11.09 8.17
N VAL A 162 -1.30 11.70 7.25
CA VAL A 162 -0.79 12.04 5.92
C VAL A 162 -0.22 13.45 5.89
N MET A 163 -0.92 14.43 6.45
CA MET A 163 -0.57 15.84 6.29
C MET A 163 0.63 16.26 7.14
N ILE A 164 0.76 15.78 8.38
CA ILE A 164 1.90 16.16 9.23
C ILE A 164 3.23 15.71 8.60
N PRO A 165 3.42 14.44 8.18
CA PRO A 165 4.65 14.02 7.52
C PRO A 165 4.92 14.76 6.21
N LEU A 166 3.87 15.02 5.40
CA LEU A 166 4.00 15.71 4.13
C LEU A 166 4.47 17.16 4.32
N LEU A 167 3.77 17.91 5.19
CA LEU A 167 4.09 19.31 5.46
C LEU A 167 5.47 19.46 6.13
N THR A 168 5.80 18.56 7.06
CA THR A 168 7.10 18.55 7.73
C THR A 168 8.23 18.27 6.74
N ALA A 169 8.06 17.25 5.86
CA ALA A 169 9.08 16.92 4.87
C ALA A 169 9.33 18.06 3.90
N PHE A 170 8.27 18.71 3.41
CA PHE A 170 8.39 19.83 2.48
C PHE A 170 8.87 21.11 3.19
N GLY A 171 8.44 21.37 4.42
CA GLY A 171 8.89 22.50 5.23
C GLY A 171 10.38 22.44 5.56
N ILE A 172 10.88 21.26 5.98
CA ILE A 172 12.31 21.03 6.22
C ILE A 172 13.12 21.21 4.92
N ARG A 173 12.62 20.69 3.79
CA ARG A 173 13.28 20.83 2.52
C ARG A 173 13.42 22.31 2.12
N TRP A 174 12.40 23.12 2.37
CA TRP A 174 12.36 24.54 1.99
C TRP A 174 13.17 25.41 2.95
N LYS A 175 12.97 25.25 4.26
CA LYS A 175 13.55 26.13 5.28
C LYS A 175 14.92 25.67 5.79
N LEU A 176 15.20 24.36 5.75
CA LEU A 176 16.40 23.75 6.34
C LEU A 176 17.07 22.75 5.38
N PRO A 177 17.66 23.22 4.24
CA PRO A 177 18.23 22.34 3.21
C PRO A 177 19.31 21.38 3.73
N SER A 178 20.14 21.83 4.69
CA SER A 178 21.17 21.00 5.31
C SER A 178 20.61 19.85 6.14
N VAL A 179 19.53 20.11 6.88
CA VAL A 179 18.79 19.08 7.63
C VAL A 179 18.12 18.09 6.66
N HIS A 180 17.51 18.61 5.59
CA HIS A 180 16.90 17.79 4.55
C HIS A 180 17.93 16.83 3.91
N ALA A 181 19.13 17.31 3.57
CA ALA A 181 20.20 16.49 3.01
C ALA A 181 20.57 15.34 3.96
N ARG A 182 20.65 15.61 5.27
CA ARG A 182 20.92 14.60 6.32
C ARG A 182 19.78 13.60 6.45
N VAL A 183 18.51 14.06 6.45
CA VAL A 183 17.33 13.18 6.46
C VAL A 183 17.34 12.28 5.23
N ARG A 184 17.65 12.80 4.05
CA ARG A 184 17.73 12.03 2.81
C ARG A 184 18.84 10.97 2.85
N SER A 185 19.99 11.24 3.48
CA SER A 185 21.06 10.24 3.65
C SER A 185 20.63 9.09 4.57
N LEU A 186 19.75 9.36 5.56
CA LEU A 186 19.16 8.37 6.45
C LEU A 186 17.98 7.60 5.84
N SER A 187 17.70 7.80 4.56
CA SER A 187 16.54 7.19 3.90
C SER A 187 16.54 5.66 3.88
N SER A 188 17.71 5.02 4.08
CA SER A 188 17.81 3.57 4.31
C SER A 188 17.13 3.11 5.60
N ALA A 189 17.00 4.01 6.59
CA ALA A 189 16.30 3.71 7.84
C ALA A 189 14.80 3.40 7.59
N SER A 190 14.21 3.90 6.50
CA SER A 190 12.82 3.61 6.16
C SER A 190 12.54 2.11 5.96
N LEU A 191 13.55 1.31 5.60
CA LEU A 191 13.43 -0.14 5.49
C LEU A 191 13.22 -0.79 6.88
N TYR A 192 13.99 -0.36 7.86
CA TYR A 192 13.88 -0.88 9.23
C TYR A 192 12.56 -0.45 9.87
N ILE A 193 12.15 0.80 9.65
CA ILE A 193 10.87 1.34 10.12
C ILE A 193 9.72 0.55 9.48
N TRP A 194 9.81 0.24 8.18
CA TRP A 194 8.81 -0.55 7.47
C TRP A 194 8.71 -1.99 8.01
N ILE A 195 9.85 -2.67 8.26
CA ILE A 195 9.88 -4.02 8.84
C ILE A 195 9.23 -4.00 10.22
N PHE A 196 9.59 -3.04 11.06
CA PHE A 196 9.02 -2.90 12.41
C PHE A 196 7.51 -2.62 12.34
N LEU A 197 7.09 -1.65 11.53
CA LEU A 197 5.68 -1.31 11.34
C LEU A 197 4.87 -2.53 10.85
N LEU A 198 5.40 -3.26 9.86
CA LEU A 198 4.74 -4.45 9.34
C LEU A 198 4.61 -5.54 10.40
N SER A 199 5.63 -5.72 11.25
CA SER A 199 5.54 -6.66 12.38
C SER A 199 4.46 -6.26 13.38
N LEU A 200 4.32 -4.96 13.69
CA LEU A 200 3.28 -4.46 14.58
C LEU A 200 1.86 -4.67 14.01
N VAL A 201 1.65 -4.32 12.74
CA VAL A 201 0.32 -4.44 12.13
C VAL A 201 -0.09 -5.91 11.95
N ILE A 202 0.86 -6.81 11.64
CA ILE A 202 0.60 -8.25 11.57
C ILE A 202 0.29 -8.82 12.97
N ALA A 203 1.09 -8.44 13.97
CA ALA A 203 0.85 -8.87 15.35
C ALA A 203 -0.55 -8.45 15.83
N ASN A 204 -0.98 -7.24 15.52
CA ASN A 204 -2.31 -6.75 15.85
C ASN A 204 -3.40 -7.53 15.08
N THR A 205 -3.19 -7.82 13.80
CA THR A 205 -4.09 -8.68 12.99
C THR A 205 -4.22 -10.07 13.62
N VAL A 206 -3.10 -10.71 13.97
CA VAL A 206 -3.10 -12.03 14.62
C VAL A 206 -3.81 -11.98 15.97
N HIS A 207 -3.63 -10.90 16.73
CA HIS A 207 -4.33 -10.72 18.00
C HIS A 207 -5.85 -10.68 17.85
N PHE A 208 -6.38 -9.99 16.81
CA PHE A 208 -7.82 -10.00 16.51
C PHE A 208 -8.30 -11.38 16.07
N VAL A 209 -7.57 -12.05 15.16
CA VAL A 209 -7.91 -13.39 14.69
C VAL A 209 -7.92 -14.41 15.83
N ALA A 210 -6.94 -14.32 16.75
CA ALA A 210 -6.84 -15.24 17.88
C ALA A 210 -7.99 -15.13 18.91
N LYS A 211 -8.75 -14.03 18.88
CA LYS A 211 -9.95 -13.86 19.73
C LYS A 211 -11.19 -14.53 19.18
N GLU A 212 -11.22 -14.83 17.89
CA GLU A 212 -12.35 -15.51 17.25
C GLU A 212 -12.32 -17.01 17.56
N ARG A 213 -13.46 -17.57 17.96
CA ARG A 213 -13.52 -18.97 18.46
C ARG A 213 -14.00 -20.02 17.44
N GLN A 214 -14.77 -19.64 16.39
CA GLN A 214 -15.37 -20.58 15.44
C GLN A 214 -15.33 -20.08 13.99
N GLY A 215 -15.14 -21.01 13.03
CA GLY A 215 -15.17 -20.69 11.59
C GLY A 215 -13.99 -19.90 11.03
N VAL A 216 -13.01 -19.60 11.86
CA VAL A 216 -11.89 -18.67 11.54
C VAL A 216 -11.04 -19.17 10.38
N ALA A 217 -10.79 -20.47 10.28
CA ALA A 217 -9.90 -21.03 9.25
C ALA A 217 -10.45 -20.76 7.83
N THR A 218 -11.73 -21.05 7.60
CA THR A 218 -12.36 -20.79 6.29
C THR A 218 -12.38 -19.31 5.97
N MET A 219 -12.71 -18.48 6.95
CA MET A 219 -12.71 -17.01 6.77
C MET A 219 -11.32 -16.48 6.42
N ILE A 220 -10.27 -16.94 7.09
CA ILE A 220 -8.88 -16.57 6.78
C ILE A 220 -8.51 -16.98 5.35
N ILE A 221 -8.84 -18.21 4.94
CA ILE A 221 -8.57 -18.67 3.57
C ILE A 221 -9.26 -17.76 2.55
N VAL A 222 -10.53 -17.42 2.75
CA VAL A 222 -11.28 -16.52 1.86
C VAL A 222 -10.63 -15.14 1.83
N LEU A 223 -10.24 -14.57 2.98
CA LEU A 223 -9.57 -13.28 3.05
C LEU A 223 -8.21 -13.29 2.34
N VAL A 224 -7.44 -14.37 2.45
CA VAL A 224 -6.17 -14.54 1.71
C VAL A 224 -6.43 -14.58 0.21
N LEU A 225 -7.44 -15.33 -0.23
CA LEU A 225 -7.85 -15.38 -1.65
C LEU A 225 -8.33 -14.01 -2.16
N ILE A 226 -9.07 -13.25 -1.36
CA ILE A 226 -9.45 -11.87 -1.68
C ILE A 226 -8.20 -11.02 -1.91
N GLY A 227 -7.19 -11.11 -1.04
CA GLY A 227 -5.92 -10.40 -1.23
C GLY A 227 -5.22 -10.77 -2.53
N LEU A 228 -5.18 -12.06 -2.89
CA LEU A 228 -4.61 -12.53 -4.15
C LEU A 228 -5.39 -12.03 -5.37
N VAL A 229 -6.71 -12.24 -5.39
CA VAL A 229 -7.57 -11.92 -6.53
C VAL A 229 -7.59 -10.42 -6.80
N THR A 230 -7.74 -9.60 -5.76
CA THR A 230 -7.72 -8.14 -5.90
C THR A 230 -6.36 -7.63 -6.36
N CYS A 231 -5.25 -8.25 -5.94
CA CYS A 231 -3.91 -7.95 -6.41
C CYS A 231 -3.77 -8.24 -7.91
N ILE A 232 -4.19 -9.43 -8.37
CA ILE A 232 -4.18 -9.81 -9.79
C ILE A 232 -5.01 -8.84 -10.62
N ILE A 233 -6.23 -8.51 -10.19
CA ILE A 233 -7.13 -7.60 -10.89
C ILE A 233 -6.47 -6.22 -11.06
N GLN A 234 -5.90 -5.65 -10.01
CA GLN A 234 -5.29 -4.32 -10.07
C GLN A 234 -4.07 -4.27 -11.00
N TYR A 235 -3.17 -5.25 -10.90
CA TYR A 235 -2.04 -5.33 -11.83
C TYR A 235 -2.51 -5.54 -13.27
N SER A 236 -3.53 -6.38 -13.50
CA SER A 236 -4.05 -6.68 -14.84
C SER A 236 -4.70 -5.45 -15.48
N ILE A 237 -5.60 -4.79 -14.75
CA ILE A 237 -6.25 -3.55 -15.21
C ILE A 237 -5.21 -2.46 -15.42
N GLY A 238 -4.30 -2.27 -14.47
CA GLY A 238 -3.25 -1.28 -14.59
C GLY A 238 -2.34 -1.50 -15.78
N LYS A 239 -1.92 -2.75 -16.04
CA LYS A 239 -1.14 -3.11 -17.23
C LYS A 239 -1.89 -2.88 -18.54
N ALA A 240 -3.17 -3.23 -18.59
CA ALA A 240 -4.02 -3.00 -19.76
C ALA A 240 -4.19 -1.50 -20.04
N MET A 241 -4.45 -0.69 -19.02
CA MET A 241 -4.52 0.78 -19.13
C MET A 241 -3.19 1.38 -19.56
N SER A 242 -2.07 0.91 -19.00
CA SER A 242 -0.73 1.40 -19.32
C SER A 242 -0.40 1.15 -20.79
N ARG A 243 -0.68 -0.05 -21.31
CA ARG A 243 -0.50 -0.37 -22.73
C ARG A 243 -1.32 0.55 -23.63
N LYS A 244 -2.57 0.81 -23.27
CA LYS A 244 -3.49 1.65 -24.07
C LYS A 244 -3.09 3.12 -24.08
N VAL A 245 -2.58 3.65 -22.95
CA VAL A 245 -2.36 5.09 -22.77
C VAL A 245 -0.88 5.48 -22.98
N LEU A 246 0.05 4.61 -22.57
CA LEU A 246 1.49 4.90 -22.55
C LEU A 246 2.30 4.02 -23.52
N GLY A 247 1.68 3.04 -24.15
CA GLY A 247 2.36 2.09 -25.04
C GLY A 247 3.24 1.05 -24.32
N GLU A 248 3.22 1.03 -22.98
CA GLU A 248 3.99 0.10 -22.15
C GLU A 248 3.15 -0.42 -20.97
N SER A 249 3.55 -1.47 -20.29
CA SER A 249 2.70 -2.15 -19.29
C SER A 249 3.07 -1.88 -17.84
N VAL A 250 4.12 -1.10 -17.58
CA VAL A 250 4.75 -1.00 -16.25
C VAL A 250 4.15 0.11 -15.41
N THR A 251 4.11 1.34 -15.95
CA THR A 251 3.83 2.55 -15.16
C THR A 251 2.49 2.48 -14.42
N ILE A 252 1.39 2.31 -15.16
CA ILE A 252 0.06 2.25 -14.55
C ILE A 252 -0.16 0.90 -13.84
N GLY A 253 0.45 -0.18 -14.36
CA GLY A 253 0.43 -1.48 -13.71
C GLY A 253 0.95 -1.42 -12.27
N GLN A 254 2.08 -0.77 -12.08
CA GLN A 254 2.67 -0.56 -10.75
C GLN A 254 1.92 0.49 -9.93
N ALA A 255 1.42 1.56 -10.55
CA ALA A 255 0.66 2.61 -9.86
C ALA A 255 -0.62 2.06 -9.21
N LEU A 256 -1.37 1.20 -9.89
CA LEU A 256 -2.58 0.57 -9.33
C LEU A 256 -2.25 -0.65 -8.47
N GLY A 257 -1.29 -1.48 -8.88
CA GLY A 257 -1.01 -2.76 -8.23
C GLY A 257 -0.23 -2.66 -6.94
N GLN A 258 0.60 -1.62 -6.74
CA GLN A 258 1.35 -1.47 -5.50
C GLN A 258 0.58 -0.66 -4.46
N LYS A 259 0.27 -1.28 -3.33
CA LYS A 259 -0.50 -0.67 -2.23
C LYS A 259 0.35 -0.48 -0.98
N ASN A 260 0.08 0.59 -0.27
CA ASN A 260 0.65 0.85 1.06
C ASN A 260 -0.13 0.05 2.11
N SER A 261 0.21 -1.23 2.23
CA SER A 261 -0.49 -2.16 3.11
C SER A 261 -0.51 -1.72 4.58
N SER A 262 0.52 -1.01 5.04
CA SER A 262 0.57 -0.54 6.43
C SER A 262 -0.52 0.49 6.74
N ILE A 263 -0.72 1.46 5.85
CA ILE A 263 -1.83 2.45 5.98
C ILE A 263 -3.17 1.71 5.92
N SER A 264 -3.32 0.79 4.97
CA SER A 264 -4.57 0.06 4.79
C SER A 264 -4.94 -0.79 5.99
N ILE A 265 -3.98 -1.58 6.52
CA ILE A 265 -4.21 -2.41 7.70
C ILE A 265 -4.59 -1.53 8.90
N TRP A 266 -3.88 -0.42 9.11
CA TRP A 266 -4.22 0.51 10.16
C TRP A 266 -5.64 1.10 9.99
N MET A 267 -6.02 1.52 8.78
CA MET A 267 -7.37 2.05 8.51
C MET A 267 -8.46 0.99 8.74
N ILE A 268 -8.23 -0.25 8.30
CA ILE A 268 -9.16 -1.36 8.54
C ILE A 268 -9.33 -1.58 10.05
N GLN A 269 -8.24 -1.65 10.80
CA GLN A 269 -8.27 -1.91 12.24
C GLN A 269 -8.89 -0.76 13.04
N SER A 270 -8.85 0.47 12.51
CA SER A 270 -9.37 1.66 13.17
C SER A 270 -10.86 1.94 12.87
N TYR A 271 -11.31 1.61 11.66
CA TYR A 271 -12.61 2.09 11.16
C TYR A 271 -13.53 1.00 10.61
N LEU A 272 -13.04 -0.23 10.43
CA LEU A 272 -13.78 -1.37 9.88
C LEU A 272 -13.63 -2.59 10.79
N ASN A 273 -14.06 -3.76 10.31
CA ASN A 273 -13.79 -5.00 11.04
C ASN A 273 -12.29 -5.35 10.95
N PRO A 274 -11.57 -5.42 12.09
CA PRO A 274 -10.12 -5.66 12.09
C PRO A 274 -9.68 -6.95 11.38
N ILE A 275 -10.53 -7.98 11.34
CA ILE A 275 -10.21 -9.28 10.70
C ILE A 275 -10.06 -9.11 9.19
N ALA A 276 -10.77 -8.16 8.57
CA ALA A 276 -10.62 -7.85 7.14
C ALA A 276 -9.17 -7.45 6.77
N SER A 277 -8.35 -7.04 7.75
CA SER A 277 -6.94 -6.70 7.52
C SER A 277 -6.06 -7.90 7.11
N VAL A 278 -6.51 -9.13 7.32
CA VAL A 278 -5.85 -10.36 6.82
C VAL A 278 -5.69 -10.29 5.30
N SER A 279 -6.71 -9.81 4.58
CA SER A 279 -6.66 -9.70 3.11
C SER A 279 -5.58 -8.72 2.65
N GLN A 280 -5.40 -7.62 3.37
CA GLN A 280 -4.40 -6.63 3.03
C GLN A 280 -2.97 -7.09 3.39
N ALA A 281 -2.81 -7.86 4.47
CA ALA A 281 -1.55 -8.52 4.79
C ALA A 281 -1.17 -9.54 3.70
N ALA A 282 -2.13 -10.36 3.25
CA ALA A 282 -1.94 -11.28 2.13
C ALA A 282 -1.64 -10.55 0.81
N TYR A 283 -2.36 -9.48 0.50
CA TYR A 283 -2.07 -8.62 -0.65
C TYR A 283 -0.61 -8.14 -0.66
N SER A 284 -0.09 -7.73 0.50
CA SER A 284 1.30 -7.30 0.64
C SER A 284 2.30 -8.39 0.24
N ILE A 285 2.02 -9.63 0.58
CA ILE A 285 2.86 -10.77 0.18
C ILE A 285 2.81 -10.95 -1.34
N PHE A 286 1.62 -11.01 -1.92
CA PHE A 286 1.44 -11.26 -3.35
C PHE A 286 2.01 -10.12 -4.22
N GLN A 287 1.81 -8.85 -3.85
CA GLN A 287 2.41 -7.73 -4.60
C GLN A 287 3.93 -7.79 -4.61
N ASN A 288 4.56 -8.21 -3.51
CA ASN A 288 6.02 -8.35 -3.45
C ASN A 288 6.51 -9.53 -4.30
N ILE A 289 5.79 -10.65 -4.31
CA ILE A 289 6.06 -11.79 -5.20
C ILE A 289 5.94 -11.32 -6.67
N PHE A 290 4.86 -10.62 -7.03
CA PHE A 290 4.68 -10.11 -8.40
C PHE A 290 5.75 -9.11 -8.81
N ASN A 291 6.18 -8.24 -7.90
CA ASN A 291 7.29 -7.31 -8.14
C ASN A 291 8.58 -8.07 -8.42
N ALA A 292 8.93 -9.03 -7.57
CA ALA A 292 10.12 -9.84 -7.75
C ALA A 292 10.12 -10.58 -9.10
N LEU A 293 9.00 -11.23 -9.44
CA LEU A 293 8.85 -11.92 -10.72
C LEU A 293 8.98 -10.98 -11.93
N GLN A 294 8.43 -9.77 -11.85
CA GLN A 294 8.51 -8.77 -12.91
C GLN A 294 9.96 -8.28 -13.12
N VAL A 295 10.68 -8.01 -12.02
CA VAL A 295 12.10 -7.60 -12.07
C VAL A 295 12.95 -8.70 -12.69
N ILE A 296 12.82 -9.94 -12.21
CA ILE A 296 13.57 -11.09 -12.76
C ILE A 296 13.29 -11.27 -14.27
N HIS A 297 12.03 -11.16 -14.68
CA HIS A 297 11.65 -11.28 -16.08
C HIS A 297 12.21 -10.14 -16.95
N HIS A 298 12.19 -8.91 -16.42
CA HIS A 298 12.76 -7.74 -17.09
C HIS A 298 14.27 -7.88 -17.29
N ASP A 299 15.02 -8.26 -16.25
CA ASP A 299 16.46 -8.45 -16.31
C ASP A 299 16.85 -9.55 -17.33
N ARG A 300 16.11 -10.67 -17.33
CA ARG A 300 16.33 -11.75 -18.32
C ARG A 300 16.12 -11.27 -19.75
N ARG A 301 15.10 -10.45 -20.01
CA ARG A 301 14.86 -9.86 -21.33
C ARG A 301 16.00 -8.94 -21.76
N GLN A 302 16.46 -8.06 -20.90
CA GLN A 302 17.57 -7.15 -21.19
C GLN A 302 18.86 -7.93 -21.57
N VAL A 303 19.19 -8.97 -20.80
CA VAL A 303 20.37 -9.83 -21.10
C VAL A 303 20.22 -10.53 -22.46
N LEU A 304 19.01 -11.01 -22.79
CA LEU A 304 18.75 -11.65 -24.05
C LEU A 304 18.88 -10.68 -25.23
N GLU A 305 18.32 -9.49 -25.13
CA GLU A 305 18.40 -8.44 -26.15
C GLU A 305 19.84 -7.98 -26.37
N GLN A 306 20.66 -7.87 -25.33
CA GLN A 306 22.09 -7.55 -25.43
C GLN A 306 22.85 -8.65 -26.17
N ARG A 307 22.55 -9.93 -25.92
CA ARG A 307 23.19 -11.09 -26.63
C ARG A 307 22.82 -11.11 -28.12
N ILE A 308 21.57 -10.80 -28.46
CA ILE A 308 21.13 -10.75 -29.87
C ILE A 308 21.87 -9.62 -30.60
N ARG A 309 21.88 -8.40 -30.05
CA ARG A 309 22.61 -7.26 -30.64
C ARG A 309 24.11 -7.50 -30.80
N HIS A 310 24.71 -8.26 -29.90
CA HIS A 310 26.14 -8.62 -30.01
C HIS A 310 26.38 -9.62 -31.13
N LYS A 311 25.45 -10.58 -31.35
CA LYS A 311 25.53 -11.52 -32.46
C LYS A 311 25.29 -10.88 -33.84
N GLU A 312 24.47 -9.82 -33.91
CA GLU A 312 24.21 -9.09 -35.16
C GLU A 312 25.37 -8.15 -35.56
N ARG A 313 26.26 -7.85 -34.64
CA ARG A 313 27.43 -6.97 -34.89
C ARG A 313 28.72 -7.72 -35.23
N ASN A 314 28.75 -9.03 -35.01
CA ASN A 314 29.86 -9.94 -35.35
C ASN A 314 29.48 -10.82 -36.53
#